data_94284ed9c2a680d15ea90381178ea7ce
#
_entry.id   94284ed9c2a680d15ea90381178ea7ce
#
_cell.length_a   1.000
_cell.length_b   1.000
_cell.length_c   1.000
_cell.angle_alpha   90.00
_cell.angle_beta   90.00
_cell.angle_gamma   90.00
#
_symmetry.space_group_name_H-M   'P 1'
#
loop_
_entity.id
_entity.type
_entity.pdbx_description
1 polymer ?
#
loop_
_entity_poly.entity_id
_entity_poly.type
_entity_poly.pdbx_seq_one_letter_code
_entity_poly.pdbx_strand_id
1 'polypeptide(L)'
;MKKLALVLSGGGFKGAFQVGALQYLRENWQRIAPDRPPLSFDVVAGVSVGSLNGLLVAQDRFGELEKLWADVARNGVSEIYTSDFIDTTAGADTPNPKLKINLSWEGIRERFPETTRNILFRALFNRGKIIESFEREFQAFDSFADNTPLFQKLLRLARKDEIGDTTYKCGFVSLSDGRYYSVSQRDFNSDRDFANGVLASTAMPIVWSPIDRIATSLGTPTQLIDGGIRNVSPLGDVIREIVKADDPKDYTILIINCSSGKVTEEDFGDKNIVQIALRALVDIAIAEIFNNDIREFLDKNYILSQIREKLPDEVIYDYDPATGGRGNPLKFFNALVIQPAANVLGDTLTASPSQIDYRLRHGRARAEIALTRHLNARGRNRVTVV
;
A
#
# COMPACT_ATOMS: atom_id res chain seq x y z
N MET A 1 -4.98 10.17 27.83
CA MET A 1 -5.31 10.53 26.43
C MET A 1 -5.34 9.24 25.63
N LYS A 2 -6.40 8.98 24.87
CA LYS A 2 -6.44 7.80 24.00
C LYS A 2 -5.35 7.92 22.95
N LYS A 3 -4.59 6.86 22.75
CA LYS A 3 -3.58 6.77 21.69
C LYS A 3 -4.19 6.23 20.41
N LEU A 4 -3.73 6.71 19.27
CA LEU A 4 -4.24 6.38 17.95
C LEU A 4 -3.13 5.86 17.05
N ALA A 5 -3.43 4.81 16.32
CA ALA A 5 -2.55 4.30 15.29
C ALA A 5 -3.29 4.21 13.96
N LEU A 6 -2.59 4.45 12.88
CA LEU A 6 -3.11 4.42 11.51
C LEU A 6 -2.37 3.37 10.68
N VAL A 7 -3.14 2.53 10.00
CA VAL A 7 -2.65 1.57 9.02
C VAL A 7 -3.23 1.92 7.65
N LEU A 8 -2.38 2.12 6.67
CA LEU A 8 -2.75 2.42 5.28
C LEU A 8 -2.21 1.34 4.35
N SER A 9 -3.11 0.61 3.71
CA SER A 9 -2.72 -0.47 2.80
C SER A 9 -2.16 0.04 1.47
N GLY A 10 -1.46 -0.85 0.74
CA GLY A 10 -1.16 -0.67 -0.66
C GLY A 10 -2.41 -0.60 -1.54
N GLY A 11 -2.23 -0.15 -2.79
CA GLY A 11 -3.35 -0.09 -3.75
C GLY A 11 -3.20 0.90 -4.90
N GLY A 12 -2.04 1.47 -5.16
CA GLY A 12 -1.78 2.41 -6.25
C GLY A 12 -2.76 3.59 -6.23
N PHE A 13 -3.36 3.93 -7.37
CA PHE A 13 -4.30 5.06 -7.46
C PHE A 13 -5.61 4.86 -6.67
N LYS A 14 -5.88 3.66 -6.15
CA LYS A 14 -6.96 3.44 -5.17
C LYS A 14 -6.68 4.17 -3.84
N GLY A 15 -5.48 4.66 -3.61
CA GLY A 15 -5.13 5.50 -2.45
C GLY A 15 -5.97 6.78 -2.30
N ALA A 16 -6.61 7.27 -3.36
CA ALA A 16 -7.62 8.33 -3.27
C ALA A 16 -8.78 7.97 -2.33
N PHE A 17 -9.17 6.69 -2.25
CA PHE A 17 -10.14 6.20 -1.27
C PHE A 17 -9.69 6.45 0.17
N GLN A 18 -8.42 6.21 0.47
CA GLN A 18 -7.87 6.51 1.81
C GLN A 18 -7.98 7.99 2.13
N VAL A 19 -7.66 8.84 1.17
CA VAL A 19 -7.75 10.30 1.37
C VAL A 19 -9.19 10.73 1.63
N GLY A 20 -10.15 10.24 0.87
CA GLY A 20 -11.57 10.51 1.12
C GLY A 20 -12.04 10.05 2.51
N ALA A 21 -11.57 8.88 2.96
CA ALA A 21 -11.85 8.40 4.31
C ALA A 21 -11.21 9.29 5.39
N LEU A 22 -9.95 9.67 5.20
CA LEU A 22 -9.24 10.56 6.11
C LEU A 22 -9.88 11.97 6.19
N GLN A 23 -10.38 12.51 5.07
CA GLN A 23 -11.13 13.76 5.05
C GLN A 23 -12.36 13.71 5.98
N TYR A 24 -13.17 12.66 5.83
CA TYR A 24 -14.36 12.47 6.68
C TYR A 24 -13.98 12.32 8.16
N LEU A 25 -12.95 11.50 8.44
CA LEU A 25 -12.47 11.30 9.80
C LEU A 25 -11.96 12.61 10.42
N ARG A 26 -11.26 13.45 9.65
CA ARG A 26 -10.77 14.74 10.10
C ARG A 26 -11.90 15.69 10.48
N GLU A 27 -12.91 15.81 9.63
CA GLU A 27 -14.08 16.64 9.88
C GLU A 27 -14.90 16.20 11.10
N ASN A 28 -14.87 14.88 11.39
CA ASN A 28 -15.61 14.29 12.50
C ASN A 28 -14.71 13.85 13.66
N TRP A 29 -13.51 14.42 13.76
CA TRP A 29 -12.46 13.97 14.67
C TRP A 29 -12.89 14.01 16.15
N GLN A 30 -13.62 15.05 16.57
CA GLN A 30 -14.10 15.18 17.93
C GLN A 30 -14.97 14.01 18.40
N ARG A 31 -15.60 13.28 17.48
CA ARG A 31 -16.38 12.06 17.80
C ARG A 31 -15.48 10.86 18.11
N ILE A 32 -14.22 10.88 17.67
CA ILE A 32 -13.24 9.79 17.82
C ILE A 32 -12.31 10.09 19.00
N ALA A 33 -11.70 11.26 18.98
CA ALA A 33 -10.66 11.67 19.92
C ALA A 33 -10.73 13.19 20.19
N PRO A 34 -11.68 13.63 21.06
CA PRO A 34 -11.91 15.07 21.31
C PRO A 34 -10.70 15.78 21.91
N ASP A 35 -9.83 15.05 22.58
CA ASP A 35 -8.67 15.60 23.30
C ASP A 35 -7.41 15.70 22.41
N ARG A 36 -7.52 15.46 21.09
CA ARG A 36 -6.39 15.44 20.16
C ARG A 36 -6.63 16.38 18.98
N PRO A 37 -5.54 16.90 18.36
CA PRO A 37 -5.63 17.57 17.06
C PRO A 37 -6.19 16.64 15.99
N PRO A 38 -6.90 17.14 14.98
CA PRO A 38 -7.38 16.34 13.86
C PRO A 38 -6.24 15.56 13.16
N LEU A 39 -6.49 14.28 12.90
CA LEU A 39 -5.52 13.36 12.26
C LEU A 39 -4.17 13.22 12.97
N SER A 40 -4.11 13.54 14.26
CA SER A 40 -2.93 13.30 15.08
C SER A 40 -2.86 11.83 15.51
N PHE A 41 -1.83 11.12 15.06
CA PHE A 41 -1.58 9.72 15.37
C PHE A 41 -0.24 9.54 16.09
N ASP A 42 -0.17 8.57 16.99
CA ASP A 42 1.08 8.20 17.65
C ASP A 42 1.93 7.28 16.74
N VAL A 43 1.26 6.44 15.96
CA VAL A 43 1.91 5.53 15.00
C VAL A 43 1.17 5.57 13.66
N VAL A 44 1.91 5.69 12.57
CA VAL A 44 1.41 5.59 11.19
C VAL A 44 2.24 4.57 10.44
N ALA A 45 1.64 3.54 9.89
CA ALA A 45 2.31 2.61 9.01
C ALA A 45 1.61 2.50 7.66
N GLY A 46 2.40 2.51 6.59
CA GLY A 46 1.90 2.41 5.23
C GLY A 46 2.78 1.54 4.34
N VAL A 47 2.16 0.98 3.32
CA VAL A 47 2.84 0.24 2.25
C VAL A 47 2.33 0.75 0.91
N SER A 48 3.21 0.83 -0.09
CA SER A 48 2.86 1.36 -1.41
C SER A 48 2.27 2.77 -1.32
N VAL A 49 1.14 3.04 -1.97
CA VAL A 49 0.44 4.32 -1.84
C VAL A 49 0.10 4.66 -0.38
N GLY A 50 -0.11 3.66 0.47
CA GLY A 50 -0.32 3.88 1.89
C GLY A 50 0.89 4.49 2.59
N SER A 51 2.12 4.19 2.14
CA SER A 51 3.32 4.86 2.64
C SER A 51 3.39 6.33 2.23
N LEU A 52 3.01 6.65 0.99
CA LEU A 52 2.94 8.02 0.48
C LEU A 52 1.90 8.86 1.24
N ASN A 53 0.67 8.35 1.35
CA ASN A 53 -0.40 9.03 2.08
C ASN A 53 -0.05 9.15 3.57
N GLY A 54 0.48 8.10 4.17
CA GLY A 54 0.89 8.04 5.57
C GLY A 54 2.02 9.01 5.91
N LEU A 55 2.97 9.22 4.99
CA LEU A 55 4.03 10.22 5.14
C LEU A 55 3.43 11.61 5.41
N LEU A 56 2.52 12.07 4.55
CA LEU A 56 1.93 13.40 4.65
C LEU A 56 1.00 13.53 5.88
N VAL A 57 0.33 12.45 6.26
CA VAL A 57 -0.44 12.41 7.51
C VAL A 57 0.47 12.49 8.74
N ALA A 58 1.59 11.77 8.75
CA ALA A 58 2.54 11.77 9.86
C ALA A 58 3.25 13.13 10.04
N GLN A 59 3.39 13.89 8.96
CA GLN A 59 3.93 15.26 8.97
C GLN A 59 2.86 16.33 9.26
N ASP A 60 1.61 15.96 9.53
CA ASP A 60 0.46 16.89 9.63
C ASP A 60 0.30 17.80 8.39
N ARG A 61 0.69 17.32 7.20
CA ARG A 61 0.63 18.04 5.91
C ARG A 61 -0.59 17.63 5.10
N PHE A 62 -1.74 17.60 5.73
CA PHE A 62 -2.97 17.13 5.10
C PHE A 62 -3.39 17.96 3.88
N GLY A 63 -3.17 19.26 3.89
CA GLY A 63 -3.44 20.11 2.72
C GLY A 63 -2.60 19.75 1.50
N GLU A 64 -1.36 19.27 1.71
CA GLU A 64 -0.50 18.79 0.61
C GLU A 64 -0.94 17.40 0.13
N LEU A 65 -1.43 16.55 1.02
CA LEU A 65 -2.05 15.28 0.64
C LEU A 65 -3.26 15.51 -0.29
N GLU A 66 -4.15 16.42 0.07
CA GLU A 66 -5.29 16.78 -0.76
C GLU A 66 -4.87 17.38 -2.11
N LYS A 67 -3.86 18.27 -2.09
CA LYS A 67 -3.31 18.87 -3.30
C LYS A 67 -2.70 17.81 -4.22
N LEU A 68 -1.91 16.87 -3.69
CA LEU A 68 -1.32 15.78 -4.47
C LEU A 68 -2.40 15.02 -5.26
N TRP A 69 -3.49 14.64 -4.58
CA TRP A 69 -4.58 13.91 -5.23
C TRP A 69 -5.44 14.77 -6.16
N ALA A 70 -5.57 16.07 -5.89
CA ALA A 70 -6.19 17.02 -6.81
C ALA A 70 -5.35 17.20 -8.09
N ASP A 71 -4.02 17.23 -7.98
CA ASP A 71 -3.12 17.30 -9.13
C ASP A 71 -3.20 16.01 -9.95
N VAL A 72 -3.22 14.82 -9.30
CA VAL A 72 -3.45 13.53 -9.97
C VAL A 72 -4.82 13.50 -10.66
N ALA A 73 -5.87 14.03 -10.05
CA ALA A 73 -7.19 14.11 -10.67
C ALA A 73 -7.18 15.00 -11.91
N ARG A 74 -6.40 16.08 -11.91
CA ARG A 74 -6.34 17.05 -13.02
C ARG A 74 -5.44 16.59 -14.15
N ASN A 75 -4.25 16.09 -13.83
CA ASN A 75 -3.17 15.83 -14.76
C ASN A 75 -3.00 14.33 -15.09
N GLY A 76 -3.75 13.45 -14.38
CA GLY A 76 -3.69 12.00 -14.55
C GLY A 76 -2.45 11.36 -13.92
N VAL A 77 -2.12 10.20 -14.46
CA VAL A 77 -1.01 9.36 -13.93
C VAL A 77 0.38 9.99 -14.10
N SER A 78 0.54 10.95 -15.01
CA SER A 78 1.82 11.64 -15.27
C SER A 78 2.37 12.39 -14.05
N GLU A 79 1.53 12.66 -13.06
CA GLU A 79 1.96 13.19 -11.76
C GLU A 79 2.79 12.18 -10.95
N ILE A 80 2.66 10.90 -11.25
CA ILE A 80 3.28 9.79 -10.52
C ILE A 80 4.30 9.07 -11.39
N TYR A 81 3.94 8.74 -12.64
CA TYR A 81 4.82 8.03 -13.56
C TYR A 81 4.56 8.41 -15.03
N THR A 82 5.54 8.13 -15.88
CA THR A 82 5.41 8.16 -17.33
C THR A 82 5.69 6.78 -17.91
N SER A 83 5.11 6.45 -19.05
CA SER A 83 5.34 5.18 -19.73
C SER A 83 5.04 5.30 -21.22
N ASP A 84 5.93 4.74 -22.03
CA ASP A 84 5.72 4.55 -23.46
C ASP A 84 4.95 3.24 -23.76
N PHE A 85 4.81 2.38 -22.75
CA PHE A 85 4.27 1.01 -22.87
C PHE A 85 2.87 0.86 -22.28
N ILE A 86 2.49 1.73 -21.36
CA ILE A 86 1.19 1.70 -20.68
C ILE A 86 0.30 2.75 -21.30
N ASP A 87 -0.77 2.34 -21.98
CA ASP A 87 -1.80 3.26 -22.43
C ASP A 87 -2.62 3.74 -21.23
N THR A 88 -2.30 4.94 -20.76
CA THR A 88 -2.96 5.60 -19.64
C THR A 88 -4.27 6.28 -20.01
N THR A 89 -4.59 6.36 -21.31
CA THR A 89 -5.81 7.02 -21.84
C THR A 89 -6.93 6.03 -22.11
N ALA A 90 -6.60 4.74 -22.23
CA ALA A 90 -7.58 3.71 -22.54
C ALA A 90 -8.63 3.60 -21.42
N GLY A 91 -9.86 3.94 -21.73
CA GLY A 91 -10.99 3.83 -20.82
C GLY A 91 -11.13 4.97 -19.81
N ALA A 92 -10.52 6.14 -20.05
CA ALA A 92 -10.64 7.32 -19.19
C ALA A 92 -12.11 7.70 -18.89
N ASP A 93 -13.03 7.39 -19.79
CA ASP A 93 -14.46 7.69 -19.66
C ASP A 93 -15.29 6.55 -19.07
N THR A 94 -14.69 5.41 -18.73
CA THR A 94 -15.43 4.28 -18.15
C THR A 94 -15.24 4.21 -16.64
N PRO A 95 -16.29 3.87 -15.85
CA PRO A 95 -16.19 3.70 -14.40
C PRO A 95 -15.16 2.62 -13.96
N ASN A 96 -14.86 1.67 -14.86
CA ASN A 96 -13.89 0.60 -14.66
C ASN A 96 -13.00 0.46 -15.90
N PRO A 97 -12.05 1.36 -16.16
CA PRO A 97 -11.10 1.16 -17.24
C PRO A 97 -10.22 -0.05 -16.89
N LYS A 98 -10.26 -1.05 -17.75
CA LYS A 98 -9.35 -2.18 -17.68
C LYS A 98 -7.98 -1.69 -18.11
N LEU A 99 -6.93 -2.05 -17.36
CA LEU A 99 -5.55 -1.79 -17.74
C LEU A 99 -5.30 -2.44 -19.11
N LYS A 100 -5.26 -1.65 -20.16
CA LYS A 100 -4.66 -2.09 -21.40
C LYS A 100 -3.19 -1.75 -21.34
N ILE A 101 -2.37 -2.71 -20.97
CA ILE A 101 -0.96 -2.67 -21.37
C ILE A 101 -0.98 -2.93 -22.87
N ASN A 102 -1.19 -1.87 -23.63
CA ASN A 102 -0.84 -1.87 -25.02
C ASN A 102 0.68 -1.81 -25.05
N LEU A 103 1.30 -2.94 -25.31
CA LEU A 103 2.66 -2.95 -25.83
C LEU A 103 2.58 -2.20 -27.16
N SER A 104 2.79 -0.89 -27.13
CA SER A 104 2.87 -0.07 -28.30
C SER A 104 4.08 -0.54 -29.08
N TRP A 105 3.86 -1.15 -30.24
CA TRP A 105 4.94 -1.50 -31.17
C TRP A 105 5.77 -0.28 -31.54
N GLU A 106 5.21 0.90 -31.48
CA GLU A 106 5.87 2.17 -31.70
C GLU A 106 6.86 2.49 -30.59
N GLY A 107 6.47 2.35 -29.31
CA GLY A 107 7.35 2.54 -28.14
C GLY A 107 8.48 1.49 -28.09
N ILE A 108 8.18 0.23 -28.43
CA ILE A 108 9.20 -0.81 -28.59
C ILE A 108 10.18 -0.45 -29.74
N ARG A 109 9.66 0.10 -30.82
CA ARG A 109 10.44 0.46 -32.01
C ARG A 109 11.39 1.61 -31.78
N GLU A 110 11.00 2.59 -30.98
CA GLU A 110 11.82 3.79 -30.69
C GLU A 110 12.89 3.51 -29.64
N ARG A 111 12.64 2.62 -28.70
CA ARG A 111 13.54 2.33 -27.57
C ARG A 111 14.53 1.17 -27.84
N PHE A 112 14.22 0.29 -28.78
CA PHE A 112 15.09 -0.83 -29.13
C PHE A 112 15.72 -0.66 -30.53
N PRO A 113 17.05 -0.81 -30.68
CA PRO A 113 17.72 -0.80 -31.97
C PRO A 113 17.11 -1.80 -32.93
N GLU A 114 17.27 -1.56 -34.24
CA GLU A 114 16.69 -2.40 -35.30
C GLU A 114 17.10 -3.88 -35.22
N THR A 115 18.27 -4.18 -34.67
CA THR A 115 18.76 -5.51 -34.37
C THR A 115 17.91 -6.21 -33.30
N THR A 116 17.54 -5.54 -32.22
CA THR A 116 16.70 -6.05 -31.13
C THR A 116 15.29 -6.34 -31.61
N ARG A 117 14.73 -5.45 -32.43
CA ARG A 117 13.41 -5.61 -33.04
C ARG A 117 13.30 -6.86 -33.89
N ASN A 118 14.33 -7.15 -34.70
CA ASN A 118 14.38 -8.35 -35.53
C ASN A 118 14.52 -9.65 -34.69
N ILE A 119 15.16 -9.57 -33.54
CA ILE A 119 15.30 -10.69 -32.62
C ILE A 119 13.98 -10.95 -31.88
N LEU A 120 13.30 -9.91 -31.39
CA LEU A 120 11.95 -10.01 -30.78
C LEU A 120 10.92 -10.60 -31.77
N PHE A 121 10.96 -10.16 -33.03
CA PHE A 121 10.09 -10.70 -34.07
C PHE A 121 10.40 -12.17 -34.39
N ARG A 122 11.68 -12.56 -34.41
CA ARG A 122 12.10 -13.93 -34.62
C ARG A 122 11.84 -14.83 -33.42
N ALA A 123 11.93 -14.33 -32.19
CA ALA A 123 11.62 -15.06 -30.96
C ALA A 123 10.15 -15.45 -30.85
N LEU A 124 9.25 -14.60 -31.35
CA LEU A 124 7.81 -14.89 -31.41
C LEU A 124 7.48 -16.00 -32.43
N PHE A 125 8.32 -16.21 -33.45
CA PHE A 125 8.05 -17.13 -34.56
C PHE A 125 9.02 -18.31 -34.70
N ASN A 126 10.14 -18.39 -33.95
CA ASN A 126 11.15 -19.43 -34.14
C ASN A 126 11.79 -19.89 -32.82
N ARG A 127 11.36 -21.05 -32.32
CA ARG A 127 11.63 -21.56 -30.96
C ARG A 127 13.04 -22.08 -30.68
N GLY A 128 14.04 -21.96 -31.55
CA GLY A 128 15.21 -22.84 -31.49
C GLY A 128 16.60 -22.26 -31.18
N LYS A 129 16.91 -20.97 -31.40
CA LYS A 129 18.30 -20.46 -31.34
C LYS A 129 18.49 -19.02 -30.81
N ILE A 130 17.54 -18.47 -30.06
CA ILE A 130 17.48 -17.04 -29.77
C ILE A 130 17.68 -16.71 -28.27
N ILE A 131 17.86 -17.72 -27.43
CA ILE A 131 17.84 -17.54 -25.97
C ILE A 131 18.97 -16.60 -25.48
N GLU A 132 20.21 -16.76 -25.98
CA GLU A 132 21.36 -15.98 -25.44
C GLU A 132 21.41 -14.52 -25.84
N SER A 133 20.92 -14.13 -27.01
CA SER A 133 20.84 -12.71 -27.42
C SER A 133 19.61 -12.04 -26.82
N PHE A 134 18.54 -12.78 -26.63
CA PHE A 134 17.32 -12.32 -25.95
C PHE A 134 17.58 -12.07 -24.45
N GLU A 135 18.33 -12.94 -23.79
CA GLU A 135 18.71 -12.74 -22.39
C GLU A 135 19.48 -11.43 -22.17
N ARG A 136 20.42 -11.08 -23.01
CA ARG A 136 21.22 -9.85 -22.85
C ARG A 136 20.42 -8.57 -23.03
N GLU A 137 19.47 -8.55 -23.94
CA GLU A 137 18.68 -7.36 -24.23
C GLU A 137 17.46 -7.24 -23.30
N PHE A 138 16.91 -8.41 -22.89
CA PHE A 138 15.88 -8.45 -21.85
C PHE A 138 16.43 -8.08 -20.46
N GLN A 139 17.72 -8.32 -20.21
CA GLN A 139 18.43 -7.87 -19.00
C GLN A 139 18.55 -6.33 -18.91
N ALA A 140 18.48 -5.64 -20.06
CA ALA A 140 18.48 -4.16 -20.09
C ALA A 140 17.09 -3.56 -19.87
N PHE A 141 16.03 -4.40 -19.83
CA PHE A 141 14.65 -3.96 -19.65
C PHE A 141 14.21 -4.23 -18.21
N ASP A 142 14.28 -3.22 -17.36
CA ASP A 142 14.04 -3.35 -15.93
C ASP A 142 12.65 -2.85 -15.49
N SER A 143 11.92 -2.11 -16.34
CA SER A 143 10.60 -1.57 -15.99
C SER A 143 9.77 -1.12 -17.20
N PHE A 144 8.43 -1.14 -17.05
CA PHE A 144 7.48 -0.62 -18.04
C PHE A 144 7.16 0.86 -17.86
N ALA A 145 7.54 1.47 -16.74
CA ALA A 145 7.24 2.85 -16.44
C ALA A 145 8.37 3.51 -15.64
N ASP A 146 8.50 4.81 -15.82
CA ASP A 146 9.44 5.67 -15.09
C ASP A 146 8.70 6.42 -13.98
N ASN A 147 9.11 6.21 -12.74
CA ASN A 147 8.54 6.86 -11.55
C ASN A 147 9.33 8.11 -11.10
N THR A 148 10.18 8.67 -11.98
CA THR A 148 10.89 9.93 -11.73
C THR A 148 9.97 11.07 -11.28
N PRO A 149 8.76 11.27 -11.86
CA PRO A 149 7.85 12.30 -11.37
C PRO A 149 7.50 12.16 -9.89
N LEU A 150 7.20 10.94 -9.42
CA LEU A 150 6.97 10.67 -8.00
C LEU A 150 8.23 10.92 -7.17
N PHE A 151 9.39 10.45 -7.62
CA PHE A 151 10.65 10.64 -6.90
C PHE A 151 10.98 12.12 -6.68
N GLN A 152 10.81 12.97 -7.70
CA GLN A 152 11.01 14.40 -7.57
C GLN A 152 10.07 15.06 -6.53
N LYS A 153 8.84 14.57 -6.41
CA LYS A 153 7.91 14.99 -5.36
C LYS A 153 8.41 14.53 -3.99
N LEU A 154 8.80 13.26 -3.87
CA LEU A 154 9.28 12.68 -2.60
C LEU A 154 10.53 13.38 -2.08
N LEU A 155 11.47 13.80 -2.94
CA LEU A 155 12.64 14.58 -2.54
C LEU A 155 12.28 15.91 -1.85
N ARG A 156 11.10 16.45 -2.10
CA ARG A 156 10.60 17.67 -1.45
C ARG A 156 9.74 17.39 -0.24
N LEU A 157 8.98 16.28 -0.27
CA LEU A 157 7.98 15.94 0.74
C LEU A 157 8.57 15.13 1.90
N ALA A 158 9.53 14.22 1.63
CA ALA A 158 10.06 13.32 2.64
C ALA A 158 11.10 14.03 3.52
N ARG A 159 10.61 14.69 4.57
CA ARG A 159 11.41 15.34 5.60
C ARG A 159 11.23 14.63 6.91
N LYS A 160 12.24 13.85 7.33
CA LYS A 160 12.11 13.01 8.52
C LYS A 160 11.94 13.81 9.82
N ASP A 161 12.56 14.98 9.89
CA ASP A 161 12.52 15.87 11.06
C ASP A 161 11.18 16.61 11.20
N GLU A 162 10.34 16.64 10.15
CA GLU A 162 8.99 17.24 10.20
C GLU A 162 7.92 16.30 10.78
N ILE A 163 8.26 15.04 11.08
CA ILE A 163 7.29 14.05 11.58
C ILE A 163 7.01 14.20 13.10
N GLY A 164 7.83 14.92 13.82
CA GLY A 164 7.63 15.17 15.26
C GLY A 164 7.61 13.88 16.09
N ASP A 165 6.65 13.79 17.03
CA ASP A 165 6.54 12.64 17.97
C ASP A 165 5.90 11.40 17.35
N THR A 166 5.24 11.53 16.20
CA THR A 166 4.64 10.40 15.49
C THR A 166 5.72 9.41 15.05
N THR A 167 5.49 8.12 15.27
CA THR A 167 6.29 7.07 14.65
C THR A 167 5.69 6.73 13.30
N TYR A 168 6.36 7.13 12.22
CA TYR A 168 6.00 6.72 10.87
C TYR A 168 6.82 5.50 10.45
N LYS A 169 6.17 4.59 9.71
CA LYS A 169 6.83 3.40 9.14
C LYS A 169 6.41 3.20 7.69
N CYS A 170 7.38 2.90 6.84
CA CYS A 170 7.10 2.38 5.49
C CYS A 170 7.71 0.99 5.31
N GLY A 171 7.01 0.17 4.52
CA GLY A 171 7.39 -1.21 4.25
C GLY A 171 7.82 -1.43 2.81
N PHE A 172 8.93 -2.15 2.60
CA PHE A 172 9.41 -2.58 1.29
C PHE A 172 10.09 -3.95 1.38
N VAL A 173 10.28 -4.62 0.25
CA VAL A 173 10.88 -5.96 0.16
C VAL A 173 12.20 -5.87 -0.60
N SER A 174 13.22 -6.57 -0.11
CA SER A 174 14.48 -6.74 -0.84
C SER A 174 14.42 -8.00 -1.70
N LEU A 175 14.70 -7.87 -3.00
CA LEU A 175 14.85 -9.00 -3.90
C LEU A 175 16.09 -9.82 -3.61
N SER A 176 17.12 -9.19 -3.00
CA SER A 176 18.40 -9.85 -2.71
C SER A 176 18.29 -10.92 -1.62
N ASP A 177 17.45 -10.70 -0.61
CA ASP A 177 17.30 -11.63 0.53
C ASP A 177 15.86 -12.08 0.79
N GLY A 178 14.90 -11.57 0.01
CA GLY A 178 13.47 -11.87 0.14
C GLY A 178 12.80 -11.32 1.39
N ARG A 179 13.48 -10.49 2.19
CA ARG A 179 12.95 -9.98 3.46
C ARG A 179 12.06 -8.77 3.26
N TYR A 180 11.02 -8.69 4.10
CA TYR A 180 10.24 -7.48 4.29
C TYR A 180 10.91 -6.59 5.34
N TYR A 181 11.14 -5.35 4.99
CA TYR A 181 11.70 -4.32 5.86
C TYR A 181 10.61 -3.32 6.22
N SER A 182 10.37 -3.16 7.52
CA SER A 182 9.51 -2.13 8.09
C SER A 182 10.43 -1.09 8.73
N VAL A 183 10.64 0.04 8.08
CA VAL A 183 11.63 1.05 8.45
C VAL A 183 10.95 2.30 8.97
N SER A 184 11.35 2.76 10.15
CA SER A 184 10.87 4.02 10.73
C SER A 184 11.57 5.22 10.09
N GLN A 185 10.92 6.39 10.07
CA GLN A 185 11.56 7.64 9.63
C GLN A 185 12.88 7.91 10.35
N ARG A 186 13.00 7.47 11.60
CA ARG A 186 14.21 7.68 12.44
C ARG A 186 15.38 6.81 12.02
N ASP A 187 15.12 5.70 11.35
CA ASP A 187 16.13 4.73 10.94
C ASP A 187 16.79 5.10 9.61
N PHE A 188 16.23 5.99 8.81
CA PHE A 188 16.86 6.45 7.58
C PHE A 188 18.01 7.42 7.88
N ASN A 189 19.15 7.26 7.20
CA ASN A 189 20.33 8.08 7.45
C ASN A 189 20.17 9.52 6.95
N SER A 190 19.36 9.75 5.91
CA SER A 190 19.10 11.06 5.31
C SER A 190 17.65 11.19 4.81
N ASP A 191 17.23 12.43 4.53
CA ASP A 191 15.94 12.70 3.85
C ASP A 191 15.89 12.05 2.47
N ARG A 192 17.03 11.93 1.77
CA ARG A 192 17.11 11.23 0.49
C ARG A 192 16.88 9.73 0.64
N ASP A 193 17.49 9.10 1.65
CA ASP A 193 17.22 7.69 1.95
C ASP A 193 15.76 7.48 2.36
N PHE A 194 15.20 8.43 3.09
CA PHE A 194 13.78 8.39 3.44
C PHE A 194 12.88 8.50 2.20
N ALA A 195 13.16 9.44 1.28
CA ALA A 195 12.46 9.54 0.00
C ALA A 195 12.58 8.24 -0.82
N ASN A 196 13.78 7.66 -0.88
CA ASN A 196 14.01 6.37 -1.52
C ASN A 196 13.24 5.23 -0.83
N GLY A 197 13.09 5.25 0.50
CA GLY A 197 12.31 4.26 1.26
C GLY A 197 10.84 4.29 0.89
N VAL A 198 10.25 5.48 0.80
CA VAL A 198 8.86 5.64 0.35
C VAL A 198 8.72 5.24 -1.12
N LEU A 199 9.69 5.63 -1.98
CA LEU A 199 9.70 5.24 -3.39
C LEU A 199 9.80 3.71 -3.55
N ALA A 200 10.70 3.03 -2.82
CA ALA A 200 10.84 1.58 -2.81
C ALA A 200 9.53 0.90 -2.40
N SER A 201 8.87 1.44 -1.36
CA SER A 201 7.57 0.96 -0.92
C SER A 201 6.50 1.03 -2.03
N THR A 202 6.64 1.91 -3.03
CA THR A 202 5.74 2.04 -4.16
C THR A 202 6.22 1.35 -5.43
N ALA A 203 7.43 0.80 -5.43
CA ALA A 203 8.07 0.20 -6.60
C ALA A 203 7.49 -1.19 -6.92
N MET A 204 6.28 -1.21 -7.50
CA MET A 204 5.60 -2.44 -7.91
C MET A 204 6.43 -3.18 -8.96
N PRO A 205 6.75 -4.47 -8.73
CA PRO A 205 7.49 -5.29 -9.69
C PRO A 205 6.85 -5.29 -11.08
N ILE A 206 7.67 -5.41 -12.10
CA ILE A 206 7.29 -5.35 -13.52
C ILE A 206 7.01 -3.90 -13.97
N VAL A 207 6.31 -3.11 -13.17
CA VAL A 207 5.93 -1.74 -13.55
C VAL A 207 7.07 -0.77 -13.35
N TRP A 208 7.75 -0.80 -12.20
CA TRP A 208 8.87 0.12 -11.89
C TRP A 208 10.15 -0.64 -11.54
N SER A 209 11.28 0.00 -11.87
CA SER A 209 12.60 -0.52 -11.51
C SER A 209 12.76 -0.64 -9.99
N PRO A 210 13.43 -1.69 -9.50
CA PRO A 210 13.80 -1.79 -8.10
C PRO A 210 14.71 -0.61 -7.68
N ILE A 211 14.59 -0.16 -6.44
CA ILE A 211 15.51 0.82 -5.86
C ILE A 211 16.80 0.09 -5.44
N ASP A 212 17.93 0.55 -5.96
CA ASP A 212 19.21 -0.14 -5.82
C ASP A 212 19.59 -0.41 -4.37
N ARG A 213 19.62 0.63 -3.52
CA ARG A 213 19.97 0.52 -2.11
C ARG A 213 19.41 1.67 -1.28
N ILE A 214 19.23 1.44 0.02
CA ILE A 214 18.86 2.46 0.99
C ILE A 214 19.72 2.30 2.23
N ALA A 215 20.34 3.38 2.69
CA ALA A 215 21.12 3.38 3.92
C ALA A 215 20.20 3.65 5.13
N THR A 216 20.22 2.73 6.09
CA THR A 216 19.46 2.82 7.34
C THR A 216 20.33 2.44 8.54
N SER A 217 19.91 2.82 9.74
CA SER A 217 20.54 2.37 10.98
C SER A 217 20.46 0.84 11.20
N LEU A 218 19.55 0.16 10.48
CA LEU A 218 19.30 -1.28 10.54
C LEU A 218 20.12 -2.07 9.50
N GLY A 219 20.87 -1.38 8.64
CA GLY A 219 21.65 -1.95 7.55
C GLY A 219 21.38 -1.26 6.21
N THR A 220 21.92 -1.84 5.14
CA THR A 220 21.80 -1.31 3.78
C THR A 220 21.14 -2.35 2.87
N PRO A 221 19.81 -2.52 2.94
CA PRO A 221 19.10 -3.42 2.04
C PRO A 221 19.22 -2.94 0.57
N THR A 222 19.19 -3.91 -0.36
CA THR A 222 19.40 -3.67 -1.79
C THR A 222 18.30 -4.29 -2.64
N GLN A 223 18.16 -3.81 -3.88
CA GLN A 223 17.19 -4.29 -4.87
C GLN A 223 15.75 -4.28 -4.32
N LEU A 224 15.28 -3.09 -3.97
CA LEU A 224 14.08 -2.91 -3.17
C LEU A 224 12.85 -2.67 -4.05
N ILE A 225 11.77 -3.37 -3.71
CA ILE A 225 10.48 -3.35 -4.39
C ILE A 225 9.34 -3.11 -3.41
N ASP A 226 8.12 -2.92 -3.93
CA ASP A 226 6.90 -2.70 -3.16
C ASP A 226 6.71 -3.73 -2.04
N GLY A 227 6.43 -3.22 -0.85
CA GLY A 227 6.19 -4.03 0.33
C GLY A 227 4.93 -4.90 0.27
N GLY A 228 3.97 -4.53 -0.59
CA GLY A 228 2.71 -5.23 -0.77
C GLY A 228 2.86 -6.69 -1.24
N ILE A 229 4.02 -7.04 -1.80
CA ILE A 229 4.36 -8.43 -2.16
C ILE A 229 4.37 -9.36 -0.94
N ARG A 230 4.59 -8.83 0.26
CA ARG A 230 4.63 -9.62 1.50
C ARG A 230 3.71 -9.13 2.61
N ASN A 231 3.34 -7.86 2.60
CA ASN A 231 2.56 -7.22 3.66
C ASN A 231 1.78 -6.04 3.06
N VAL A 232 0.58 -6.28 2.60
CA VAL A 232 -0.24 -5.24 1.93
C VAL A 232 -0.84 -4.26 2.93
N SER A 233 -1.22 -4.76 4.10
CA SER A 233 -1.79 -3.97 5.19
C SER A 233 -0.87 -4.08 6.41
N PRO A 234 0.04 -3.09 6.66
CA PRO A 234 1.13 -3.24 7.62
C PRO A 234 0.68 -3.15 9.09
N LEU A 235 -0.35 -3.92 9.42
CA LEU A 235 -0.94 -3.98 10.75
C LEU A 235 0.05 -4.54 11.78
N GLY A 236 0.81 -5.57 11.40
CA GLY A 236 1.85 -6.13 12.25
C GLY A 236 2.94 -5.11 12.61
N ASP A 237 3.22 -4.13 11.73
CA ASP A 237 4.21 -3.08 11.99
C ASP A 237 3.72 -2.11 13.07
N VAL A 238 2.44 -1.77 13.04
CA VAL A 238 1.79 -0.94 14.06
C VAL A 238 1.71 -1.69 15.39
N ILE A 239 1.26 -2.96 15.38
CA ILE A 239 1.12 -3.76 16.59
C ILE A 239 2.46 -3.91 17.29
N ARG A 240 3.55 -4.20 16.57
CA ARG A 240 4.89 -4.29 17.14
C ARG A 240 5.34 -2.99 17.80
N GLU A 241 4.99 -1.84 17.23
CA GLU A 241 5.33 -0.54 17.80
C GLU A 241 4.50 -0.23 19.05
N ILE A 242 3.20 -0.52 19.03
CA ILE A 242 2.30 -0.34 20.18
C ILE A 242 2.70 -1.23 21.36
N VAL A 243 3.12 -2.47 21.09
CA VAL A 243 3.50 -3.43 22.15
C VAL A 243 4.80 -3.04 22.86
N LYS A 244 5.70 -2.30 22.18
CA LYS A 244 6.92 -1.76 22.80
C LYS A 244 6.63 -0.58 23.73
N ALA A 245 5.62 0.19 23.45
CA ALA A 245 5.15 1.29 24.26
C ALA A 245 4.12 0.76 25.29
N ASP A 246 3.69 1.54 26.21
CA ASP A 246 2.74 1.28 27.30
C ASP A 246 1.53 0.36 27.01
N ASP A 247 0.55 0.28 27.89
CA ASP A 247 -0.58 -0.64 27.82
C ASP A 247 -1.36 -0.51 26.49
N PRO A 248 -1.43 -1.57 25.66
CA PRO A 248 -2.16 -1.60 24.38
C PRO A 248 -3.65 -1.29 24.48
N LYS A 249 -4.25 -1.39 25.69
CA LYS A 249 -5.66 -1.07 25.90
C LYS A 249 -5.99 0.39 25.59
N ASP A 250 -4.99 1.27 25.60
CA ASP A 250 -5.16 2.69 25.35
C ASP A 250 -5.18 3.04 23.86
N TYR A 251 -4.83 2.09 22.98
CA TYR A 251 -4.78 2.32 21.54
C TYR A 251 -6.10 1.98 20.84
N THR A 252 -6.45 2.80 19.85
CA THR A 252 -7.41 2.48 18.81
C THR A 252 -6.67 2.47 17.48
N ILE A 253 -6.77 1.39 16.71
CA ILE A 253 -6.15 1.24 15.40
C ILE A 253 -7.18 1.58 14.33
N LEU A 254 -6.89 2.59 13.53
CA LEU A 254 -7.64 2.91 12.31
C LEU A 254 -6.95 2.23 11.14
N ILE A 255 -7.69 1.41 10.40
CA ILE A 255 -7.18 0.65 9.26
C ILE A 255 -7.98 1.08 8.04
N ILE A 256 -7.31 1.68 7.04
CA ILE A 256 -7.95 2.11 5.81
C ILE A 256 -7.36 1.34 4.64
N ASN A 257 -8.14 0.44 4.10
CA ASN A 257 -7.74 -0.49 3.06
C ASN A 257 -8.21 -0.04 1.68
N CYS A 258 -7.38 -0.22 0.66
CA CYS A 258 -7.71 0.04 -0.74
C CYS A 258 -8.39 -1.14 -1.44
N SER A 259 -8.55 -2.27 -0.78
CA SER A 259 -9.16 -3.49 -1.32
C SER A 259 -10.25 -4.01 -0.40
N SER A 260 -11.24 -4.68 -0.97
CA SER A 260 -12.20 -5.49 -0.22
C SER A 260 -11.75 -6.94 -0.04
N GLY A 261 -10.55 -7.30 -0.54
CA GLY A 261 -10.05 -8.66 -0.58
C GLY A 261 -10.73 -9.58 -1.62
N LYS A 262 -11.65 -9.03 -2.42
CA LYS A 262 -12.35 -9.80 -3.47
C LYS A 262 -11.71 -9.54 -4.82
N VAL A 263 -11.42 -10.61 -5.55
CA VAL A 263 -10.95 -10.56 -6.93
C VAL A 263 -12.14 -10.67 -7.87
N THR A 264 -12.25 -9.77 -8.86
CA THR A 264 -13.30 -9.86 -9.88
C THR A 264 -13.01 -11.00 -10.86
N GLU A 265 -14.08 -11.67 -11.28
CA GLU A 265 -13.99 -12.64 -12.37
C GLU A 265 -13.75 -11.91 -13.70
N GLU A 266 -12.77 -12.37 -14.47
CA GLU A 266 -12.40 -11.83 -15.77
C GLU A 266 -11.99 -12.95 -16.71
N ASP A 267 -12.26 -12.78 -18.02
CA ASP A 267 -11.75 -13.66 -19.05
C ASP A 267 -10.30 -13.30 -19.42
N PHE A 268 -9.42 -14.29 -19.35
CA PHE A 268 -8.00 -14.18 -19.64
C PHE A 268 -7.56 -14.95 -20.90
N GLY A 269 -8.51 -15.46 -21.71
CA GLY A 269 -8.21 -16.24 -22.94
C GLY A 269 -7.32 -15.51 -23.95
N ASP A 270 -7.53 -14.20 -24.12
CA ASP A 270 -6.81 -13.36 -25.11
C ASP A 270 -5.75 -12.44 -24.50
N LYS A 271 -5.28 -12.74 -23.28
CA LYS A 271 -4.33 -11.88 -22.56
C LYS A 271 -2.88 -12.28 -22.86
N ASN A 272 -2.01 -11.26 -22.93
CA ASN A 272 -0.56 -11.49 -23.06
C ASN A 272 0.07 -11.86 -21.71
N ILE A 273 1.31 -12.36 -21.76
CA ILE A 273 2.03 -12.87 -20.59
C ILE A 273 2.21 -11.80 -19.49
N VAL A 274 2.37 -10.53 -19.85
CA VAL A 274 2.52 -9.44 -18.90
C VAL A 274 1.20 -9.18 -18.15
N GLN A 275 0.08 -9.17 -18.88
CA GLN A 275 -1.25 -9.04 -18.29
C GLN A 275 -1.56 -10.21 -17.36
N ILE A 276 -1.18 -11.44 -17.75
CA ILE A 276 -1.32 -12.65 -16.91
C ILE A 276 -0.48 -12.51 -15.64
N ALA A 277 0.80 -12.10 -15.76
CA ALA A 277 1.70 -11.93 -14.62
C ALA A 277 1.22 -10.83 -13.66
N LEU A 278 0.78 -9.68 -14.18
CA LEU A 278 0.20 -8.61 -13.36
C LEU A 278 -1.09 -9.08 -12.68
N ARG A 279 -1.97 -9.78 -13.38
CA ARG A 279 -3.19 -10.34 -12.77
C ARG A 279 -2.87 -11.30 -11.63
N ALA A 280 -1.95 -12.23 -11.86
CA ALA A 280 -1.54 -13.20 -10.85
C ALA A 280 -0.90 -12.53 -9.62
N LEU A 281 -0.02 -11.55 -9.85
CA LEU A 281 0.74 -10.90 -8.79
C LEU A 281 -0.08 -9.82 -8.08
N VAL A 282 -0.67 -8.89 -8.84
CA VAL A 282 -1.28 -7.67 -8.28
C VAL A 282 -2.71 -7.91 -7.81
N ASP A 283 -3.50 -8.69 -8.56
CA ASP A 283 -4.90 -8.88 -8.21
C ASP A 283 -5.10 -10.11 -7.32
N ILE A 284 -4.48 -11.24 -7.65
CA ILE A 284 -4.76 -12.51 -6.95
C ILE A 284 -3.87 -12.65 -5.71
N ALA A 285 -2.54 -12.62 -5.87
CA ALA A 285 -1.63 -12.86 -4.75
C ALA A 285 -1.71 -11.75 -3.68
N ILE A 286 -1.76 -10.49 -4.11
CA ILE A 286 -1.90 -9.35 -3.19
C ILE A 286 -3.25 -9.38 -2.46
N ALA A 287 -4.35 -9.76 -3.14
CA ALA A 287 -5.64 -9.90 -2.48
C ALA A 287 -5.64 -11.00 -1.41
N GLU A 288 -4.93 -12.10 -1.66
CA GLU A 288 -4.82 -13.19 -0.68
C GLU A 288 -3.96 -12.80 0.53
N ILE A 289 -2.82 -12.12 0.31
CA ILE A 289 -2.00 -11.55 1.40
C ILE A 289 -2.85 -10.61 2.26
N PHE A 290 -3.58 -9.70 1.61
CA PHE A 290 -4.49 -8.78 2.29
C PHE A 290 -5.54 -9.50 3.14
N ASN A 291 -6.21 -10.52 2.57
CA ASN A 291 -7.22 -11.28 3.27
C ASN A 291 -6.64 -11.98 4.51
N ASN A 292 -5.45 -12.55 4.39
CA ASN A 292 -4.80 -13.25 5.49
C ASN A 292 -4.41 -12.29 6.62
N ASP A 293 -3.80 -11.13 6.30
CA ASP A 293 -3.41 -10.14 7.30
C ASP A 293 -4.60 -9.65 8.13
N ILE A 294 -5.71 -9.29 7.47
CA ILE A 294 -6.90 -8.77 8.14
C ILE A 294 -7.68 -9.87 8.87
N ARG A 295 -7.86 -11.04 8.24
CA ARG A 295 -8.57 -12.16 8.85
C ARG A 295 -7.87 -12.62 10.13
N GLU A 296 -6.56 -12.84 10.07
CA GLU A 296 -5.79 -13.26 11.24
C GLU A 296 -5.95 -12.29 12.42
N PHE A 297 -5.90 -10.98 12.14
CA PHE A 297 -6.14 -9.96 13.17
C PHE A 297 -7.54 -10.01 13.74
N LEU A 298 -8.56 -10.11 12.89
CA LEU A 298 -9.96 -10.16 13.31
C LEU A 298 -10.25 -11.43 14.13
N ASP A 299 -9.76 -12.57 13.68
CA ASP A 299 -9.93 -13.85 14.34
C ASP A 299 -9.25 -13.84 15.73
N LYS A 300 -8.00 -13.38 15.82
CA LYS A 300 -7.29 -13.24 17.11
C LYS A 300 -8.03 -12.30 18.06
N ASN A 301 -8.47 -11.14 17.57
CA ASN A 301 -9.24 -10.21 18.40
C ASN A 301 -10.60 -10.80 18.84
N TYR A 302 -11.30 -11.52 17.96
CA TYR A 302 -12.56 -12.15 18.30
C TYR A 302 -12.37 -13.23 19.38
N ILE A 303 -11.40 -14.12 19.20
CA ILE A 303 -11.06 -15.17 20.19
C ILE A 303 -10.70 -14.54 21.53
N LEU A 304 -9.83 -13.53 21.54
CA LEU A 304 -9.45 -12.82 22.75
C LEU A 304 -10.62 -12.14 23.45
N SER A 305 -11.58 -11.59 22.69
CA SER A 305 -12.78 -11.00 23.30
C SER A 305 -13.64 -12.03 24.03
N GLN A 306 -13.80 -13.24 23.44
CA GLN A 306 -14.55 -14.34 24.04
C GLN A 306 -13.86 -14.90 25.31
N ILE A 307 -12.53 -15.02 25.28
CA ILE A 307 -11.76 -15.49 26.42
C ILE A 307 -11.83 -14.48 27.56
N ARG A 308 -11.63 -13.18 27.29
CA ARG A 308 -11.72 -12.13 28.30
C ARG A 308 -13.07 -12.01 28.99
N GLU A 309 -14.15 -12.31 28.26
CA GLU A 309 -15.47 -12.34 28.85
C GLU A 309 -15.64 -13.45 29.89
N LYS A 310 -15.02 -14.59 29.67
CA LYS A 310 -15.12 -15.79 30.53
C LYS A 310 -14.00 -15.91 31.53
N LEU A 311 -12.79 -15.50 31.17
CA LEU A 311 -11.55 -15.65 31.93
C LEU A 311 -10.74 -14.33 31.87
N PRO A 312 -11.15 -13.29 32.62
CA PRO A 312 -10.60 -11.93 32.48
C PRO A 312 -9.11 -11.80 32.85
N ASP A 313 -8.60 -12.68 33.70
CA ASP A 313 -7.23 -12.65 34.19
C ASP A 313 -6.28 -13.58 33.42
N GLU A 314 -6.80 -14.33 32.45
CA GLU A 314 -5.99 -15.30 31.68
C GLU A 314 -5.18 -14.61 30.60
N VAL A 315 -3.89 -14.97 30.50
CA VAL A 315 -2.98 -14.48 29.46
C VAL A 315 -2.81 -15.53 28.40
N ILE A 316 -3.20 -15.19 27.17
CA ILE A 316 -3.05 -16.05 25.99
C ILE A 316 -1.78 -15.65 25.26
N TYR A 317 -1.03 -16.64 24.79
CA TYR A 317 0.22 -16.46 24.08
C TYR A 317 0.09 -16.94 22.64
N ASP A 318 0.81 -16.32 21.72
CA ASP A 318 0.99 -16.86 20.37
C ASP A 318 1.96 -18.07 20.42
N TYR A 319 2.03 -18.78 19.30
CA TYR A 319 3.00 -19.86 19.14
C TYR A 319 4.32 -19.29 18.60
N ASP A 320 5.42 -19.66 19.28
CA ASP A 320 6.77 -19.35 18.80
C ASP A 320 7.37 -20.56 18.07
N PRO A 321 7.48 -20.49 16.73
CA PRO A 321 8.05 -21.61 15.96
C PRO A 321 9.54 -21.83 16.21
N ALA A 322 10.28 -20.85 16.74
CA ALA A 322 11.71 -21.00 17.04
C ALA A 322 11.95 -21.84 18.28
N THR A 323 11.07 -21.74 19.27
CA THR A 323 11.17 -22.49 20.53
C THR A 323 10.22 -23.67 20.60
N GLY A 324 9.22 -23.73 19.70
CA GLY A 324 8.17 -24.75 19.73
C GLY A 324 7.19 -24.59 20.89
N GLY A 325 7.15 -23.41 21.53
CA GLY A 325 6.38 -23.15 22.73
C GLY A 325 5.63 -21.83 22.75
N ARG A 326 5.52 -21.24 23.94
CA ARG A 326 4.86 -19.95 24.15
C ARG A 326 5.71 -18.83 23.57
N GLY A 327 5.12 -18.01 22.72
CA GLY A 327 5.70 -16.78 22.20
C GLY A 327 5.27 -15.54 23.00
N ASN A 328 4.82 -14.50 22.31
CA ASN A 328 4.41 -13.24 22.93
C ASN A 328 2.97 -13.31 23.47
N PRO A 329 2.65 -12.57 24.54
CA PRO A 329 1.28 -12.46 25.01
C PRO A 329 0.41 -11.77 23.97
N LEU A 330 -0.67 -12.41 23.57
CA LEU A 330 -1.65 -11.82 22.67
C LEU A 330 -2.44 -10.72 23.39
N LYS A 331 -2.64 -9.61 22.71
CA LYS A 331 -3.35 -8.45 23.24
C LYS A 331 -4.51 -8.07 22.36
N PHE A 332 -5.62 -7.69 22.97
CA PHE A 332 -6.79 -7.17 22.27
C PHE A 332 -6.60 -5.71 21.89
N PHE A 333 -7.01 -5.34 20.68
CA PHE A 333 -6.97 -3.96 20.21
C PHE A 333 -8.35 -3.48 19.76
N ASN A 334 -8.72 -2.25 20.14
CA ASN A 334 -9.82 -1.57 19.50
C ASN A 334 -9.43 -1.24 18.06
N ALA A 335 -10.31 -1.52 17.11
CA ALA A 335 -10.03 -1.26 15.71
C ALA A 335 -11.25 -0.77 14.94
N LEU A 336 -10.99 0.15 14.01
CA LEU A 336 -11.94 0.63 13.02
C LEU A 336 -11.37 0.33 11.64
N VAL A 337 -11.97 -0.63 10.94
CA VAL A 337 -11.57 -1.05 9.59
C VAL A 337 -12.50 -0.43 8.57
N ILE A 338 -11.94 0.37 7.66
CA ILE A 338 -12.61 1.03 6.56
C ILE A 338 -12.09 0.44 5.26
N GLN A 339 -12.98 -0.15 4.47
CA GLN A 339 -12.61 -0.76 3.20
C GLN A 339 -13.72 -0.54 2.16
N PRO A 340 -13.43 -0.66 0.85
CA PRO A 340 -14.45 -0.55 -0.19
C PRO A 340 -15.55 -1.61 -0.01
N ALA A 341 -16.77 -1.28 -0.43
CA ALA A 341 -17.93 -2.19 -0.31
C ALA A 341 -17.76 -3.50 -1.10
N ALA A 342 -17.04 -3.43 -2.19
CA ALA A 342 -16.69 -4.54 -3.07
C ALA A 342 -15.48 -4.12 -3.92
N ASN A 343 -15.14 -4.85 -4.98
CA ASN A 343 -14.08 -4.43 -5.89
C ASN A 343 -14.58 -3.32 -6.84
N VAL A 344 -14.97 -2.18 -6.27
CA VAL A 344 -15.59 -1.04 -7.00
C VAL A 344 -14.61 0.11 -7.30
N LEU A 345 -13.37 0.03 -6.80
CA LEU A 345 -12.39 1.11 -7.00
C LEU A 345 -11.67 1.04 -8.35
N GLY A 346 -11.95 0.03 -9.16
CA GLY A 346 -11.34 -0.15 -10.47
C GLY A 346 -9.87 -0.58 -10.41
N ASP A 347 -9.12 -0.24 -11.44
CA ASP A 347 -7.72 -0.60 -11.63
C ASP A 347 -6.76 0.12 -10.68
N THR A 348 -5.61 -0.52 -10.39
CA THR A 348 -4.59 -0.01 -9.48
C THR A 348 -3.67 1.04 -10.13
N LEU A 349 -3.45 0.94 -11.46
CA LEU A 349 -2.46 1.74 -12.19
C LEU A 349 -3.09 2.87 -13.02
N THR A 350 -4.42 2.99 -13.05
CA THR A 350 -5.11 4.03 -13.82
C THR A 350 -5.74 5.09 -12.93
N ALA A 351 -5.73 6.33 -13.42
CA ALA A 351 -6.36 7.47 -12.78
C ALA A 351 -6.96 8.39 -13.84
N SER A 352 -8.28 8.50 -13.85
CA SER A 352 -8.99 9.59 -14.53
C SER A 352 -9.62 10.53 -13.49
N PRO A 353 -9.98 11.76 -13.87
CA PRO A 353 -10.65 12.70 -12.96
C PRO A 353 -11.89 12.09 -12.30
N SER A 354 -12.72 11.40 -13.07
CA SER A 354 -13.95 10.76 -12.58
C SER A 354 -13.67 9.60 -11.63
N GLN A 355 -12.61 8.84 -11.87
CA GLN A 355 -12.21 7.73 -10.98
C GLN A 355 -11.66 8.24 -9.66
N ILE A 356 -10.80 9.25 -9.67
CA ILE A 356 -10.25 9.85 -8.45
C ILE A 356 -11.39 10.45 -7.62
N ASP A 357 -12.30 11.21 -8.24
CA ASP A 357 -13.46 11.77 -7.56
C ASP A 357 -14.38 10.68 -6.97
N TYR A 358 -14.65 9.62 -7.74
CA TYR A 358 -15.43 8.48 -7.24
C TYR A 358 -14.76 7.82 -6.01
N ARG A 359 -13.44 7.57 -6.09
CA ARG A 359 -12.67 6.95 -5.00
C ARG A 359 -12.69 7.82 -3.73
N LEU A 360 -12.52 9.13 -3.87
CA LEU A 360 -12.62 10.08 -2.75
C LEU A 360 -14.01 10.04 -2.11
N ARG A 361 -15.07 10.17 -2.91
CA ARG A 361 -16.46 10.12 -2.39
C ARG A 361 -16.79 8.77 -1.75
N HIS A 362 -16.35 7.66 -2.36
CA HIS A 362 -16.58 6.34 -1.80
C HIS A 362 -15.86 6.17 -0.46
N GLY A 363 -14.60 6.66 -0.33
CA GLY A 363 -13.85 6.67 0.91
C GLY A 363 -14.58 7.43 2.03
N ARG A 364 -15.08 8.63 1.74
CA ARG A 364 -15.90 9.41 2.69
C ARG A 364 -17.14 8.65 3.16
N ALA A 365 -17.91 8.09 2.23
CA ALA A 365 -19.12 7.34 2.55
C ALA A 365 -18.83 6.09 3.41
N ARG A 366 -17.75 5.35 3.12
CA ARG A 366 -17.35 4.19 3.92
C ARG A 366 -16.90 4.59 5.33
N ALA A 367 -16.14 5.68 5.46
CA ALA A 367 -15.71 6.22 6.75
C ALA A 367 -16.90 6.67 7.61
N GLU A 368 -17.90 7.29 7.01
CA GLU A 368 -19.16 7.69 7.70
C GLU A 368 -19.89 6.48 8.27
N ILE A 369 -20.10 5.44 7.45
CA ILE A 369 -20.76 4.21 7.90
C ILE A 369 -19.94 3.54 9.00
N ALA A 370 -18.61 3.44 8.84
CA ALA A 370 -17.71 2.82 9.78
C ALA A 370 -17.72 3.54 11.13
N LEU A 371 -17.57 4.87 11.12
CA LEU A 371 -17.59 5.69 12.34
C LEU A 371 -18.92 5.60 13.06
N THR A 372 -20.03 5.67 12.33
CA THR A 372 -21.37 5.58 12.91
C THR A 372 -21.59 4.22 13.59
N ARG A 373 -21.21 3.12 12.95
CA ARG A 373 -21.27 1.78 13.55
C ARG A 373 -20.37 1.65 14.77
N HIS A 374 -19.14 2.15 14.67
CA HIS A 374 -18.17 2.11 15.76
C HIS A 374 -18.66 2.84 17.01
N LEU A 375 -19.26 4.00 16.84
CA LEU A 375 -19.80 4.79 17.95
C LEU A 375 -21.05 4.17 18.57
N ASN A 376 -21.88 3.51 17.75
CA ASN A 376 -23.09 2.83 18.21
C ASN A 376 -22.81 1.45 18.84
N ALA A 377 -21.64 0.88 18.65
CA ALA A 377 -21.27 -0.38 19.28
C ALA A 377 -21.15 -0.21 20.79
N ARG A 378 -21.93 -0.99 21.55
CA ARG A 378 -21.91 -1.01 23.02
C ARG A 378 -20.78 -1.93 23.49
N GLY A 379 -19.96 -1.47 24.43
CA GLY A 379 -18.92 -2.28 25.08
C GLY A 379 -17.50 -1.66 25.03
N ARG A 380 -16.59 -2.21 25.85
CA ARG A 380 -15.20 -1.73 25.95
C ARG A 380 -14.27 -2.29 24.86
N ASN A 381 -14.64 -3.44 24.31
CA ASN A 381 -13.88 -4.15 23.30
C ASN A 381 -14.55 -3.97 21.94
N ARG A 382 -14.00 -3.13 21.06
CA ARG A 382 -14.65 -2.77 19.79
C ARG A 382 -13.76 -3.07 18.60
N VAL A 383 -14.24 -3.95 17.74
CA VAL A 383 -13.75 -4.05 16.36
C VAL A 383 -14.93 -3.79 15.44
N THR A 384 -14.80 -2.80 14.58
CA THR A 384 -15.79 -2.44 13.58
C THR A 384 -15.20 -2.61 12.19
N VAL A 385 -15.83 -3.40 11.35
CA VAL A 385 -15.46 -3.60 9.94
C VAL A 385 -16.59 -3.08 9.07
N VAL A 386 -16.27 -2.25 8.09
CA VAL A 386 -17.23 -1.69 7.12
C VAL A 386 -16.62 -1.65 5.73
#